data_c385efa49a1256d62b4f582e8dc2f35e
#
_entry.id   c385efa49a1256d62b4f582e8dc2f35e
#
_cell.length_a   1.000
_cell.length_b   1.000
_cell.length_c   1.000
_cell.angle_alpha   90.00
_cell.angle_beta   90.00
_cell.angle_gamma   90.00
#
_symmetry.space_group_name_H-M   'P 1'
#
loop_
_entity.id
_entity.type
_entity.pdbx_description
1 polymer ?
#
loop_
_entity_poly.entity_id
_entity_poly.type
_entity_poly.pdbx_seq_one_letter_code
_entity_poly.pdbx_strand_id
1 'polypeptide(L)'
;MKKLKNETELVKKAIRVGMIYAEKRGVVKFEVTDSANEKIEYLYRLLVHDKLIQPLAKDQLSLPNMKHKLAIWVSRQLPKDHPLLQ
;
A
#
# COMPACT_ATOMS: atom_id res chain seq x y z
N MET A 1 15.42 1.84 6.76
CA MET A 1 14.92 1.11 5.58
C MET A 1 15.37 1.82 4.31
N LYS A 2 15.83 1.07 3.34
CA LYS A 2 16.27 1.65 2.07
C LYS A 2 15.07 2.01 1.21
N LYS A 3 15.00 3.26 0.75
CA LYS A 3 13.91 3.69 -0.12
C LYS A 3 13.97 3.01 -1.48
N LEU A 4 12.80 2.63 -1.99
CA LEU A 4 12.69 2.14 -3.33
C LEU A 4 12.76 3.30 -4.33
N LYS A 5 13.28 3.01 -5.51
CA LYS A 5 13.22 3.97 -6.61
C LYS A 5 11.75 4.24 -6.94
N ASN A 6 11.39 5.52 -7.09
CA ASN A 6 10.01 5.94 -7.37
C ASN A 6 9.02 5.55 -6.27
N GLU A 7 9.48 5.46 -5.01
CA GLU A 7 8.62 5.02 -3.91
C GLU A 7 7.37 5.88 -3.78
N THR A 8 7.47 7.20 -3.92
CA THR A 8 6.31 8.09 -3.82
C THR A 8 5.24 7.73 -4.85
N GLU A 9 5.65 7.49 -6.09
CA GLU A 9 4.73 7.10 -7.15
C GLU A 9 4.17 5.71 -6.92
N LEU A 10 5.00 4.79 -6.41
CA LEU A 10 4.54 3.45 -6.06
C LEU A 10 3.50 3.49 -4.95
N VAL A 11 3.67 4.37 -3.95
CA VAL A 11 2.68 4.53 -2.88
C VAL A 11 1.35 5.03 -3.45
N LYS A 12 1.38 6.01 -4.34
CA LYS A 12 0.16 6.49 -4.99
C LYS A 12 -0.54 5.37 -5.76
N LYS A 13 0.24 4.58 -6.49
CA LYS A 13 -0.30 3.44 -7.23
C LYS A 13 -0.86 2.39 -6.29
N ALA A 14 -0.18 2.15 -5.17
CA ALA A 14 -0.63 1.19 -4.16
C ALA A 14 -1.98 1.58 -3.58
N ILE A 15 -2.18 2.87 -3.29
CA ILE A 15 -3.48 3.34 -2.79
C ILE A 15 -4.57 3.03 -3.81
N ARG A 16 -4.33 3.34 -5.08
CA ARG A 16 -5.32 3.10 -6.14
C ARG A 16 -5.63 1.62 -6.30
N VAL A 17 -4.61 0.79 -6.41
CA VAL A 17 -4.76 -0.66 -6.57
C VAL A 17 -5.41 -1.26 -5.32
N GLY A 18 -4.98 -0.81 -4.14
CA GLY A 18 -5.53 -1.29 -2.88
C GLY A 18 -7.00 -0.94 -2.71
N MET A 19 -7.42 0.27 -3.15
CA MET A 19 -8.83 0.66 -3.11
C MET A 19 -9.68 -0.26 -3.99
N ILE A 20 -9.20 -0.57 -5.19
CA ILE A 20 -9.89 -1.50 -6.08
C ILE A 20 -9.99 -2.88 -5.43
N TYR A 21 -8.91 -3.33 -4.82
CA TYR A 21 -8.88 -4.60 -4.11
C TYR A 21 -9.92 -4.62 -2.97
N ALA A 22 -9.95 -3.55 -2.17
CA ALA A 22 -10.89 -3.45 -1.05
C ALA A 22 -12.34 -3.45 -1.53
N GLU A 23 -12.64 -2.77 -2.62
CA GLU A 23 -13.98 -2.76 -3.20
C GLU A 23 -14.39 -4.15 -3.68
N LYS A 24 -13.49 -4.87 -4.34
CA LYS A 24 -13.76 -6.24 -4.81
C LYS A 24 -13.97 -7.19 -3.65
N ARG A 25 -13.31 -6.95 -2.52
CA ARG A 25 -13.51 -7.73 -1.31
C ARG A 25 -14.83 -7.39 -0.60
N GLY A 26 -15.46 -6.28 -0.99
CA GLY A 26 -16.68 -5.82 -0.33
C GLY A 26 -16.46 -5.33 1.08
N VAL A 27 -15.22 -4.93 1.42
CA VAL A 27 -14.87 -4.61 2.80
C VAL A 27 -15.18 -3.17 3.14
N VAL A 28 -14.87 -2.22 2.26
CA VAL A 28 -15.10 -0.78 2.51
C VAL A 28 -15.16 0.00 1.20
N LYS A 29 -15.98 1.06 1.22
CA LYS A 29 -15.85 2.17 0.27
C LYS A 29 -15.17 3.33 0.99
N PHE A 30 -14.07 3.81 0.44
CA PHE A 30 -13.42 5.00 0.95
C PHE A 30 -14.25 6.22 0.57
N GLU A 31 -14.46 7.11 1.53
CA GLU A 31 -15.12 8.37 1.24
C GLU A 31 -14.13 9.35 0.61
N VAL A 32 -14.66 10.29 -0.18
CA VAL A 32 -13.84 11.31 -0.84
C VAL A 32 -13.07 12.15 0.18
N THR A 33 -13.60 12.27 1.39
CA THR A 33 -13.02 13.06 2.47
C THR A 33 -11.89 12.33 3.21
N ASP A 34 -11.73 11.02 2.99
CA ASP A 34 -10.68 10.27 3.68
C ASP A 34 -9.30 10.75 3.25
N SER A 35 -8.43 11.00 4.23
CA SER A 35 -7.06 11.44 3.94
C SER A 35 -6.24 10.29 3.36
N ALA A 36 -5.17 10.64 2.64
CA ALA A 36 -4.24 9.64 2.11
C ALA A 36 -3.65 8.78 3.23
N ASN A 37 -3.35 9.39 4.38
CA ASN A 37 -2.79 8.67 5.53
C ASN A 37 -3.78 7.63 6.08
N GLU A 38 -5.05 7.97 6.16
CA GLU A 38 -6.08 7.03 6.60
C GLU A 38 -6.23 5.87 5.64
N LYS A 39 -6.18 6.15 4.34
CA LYS A 39 -6.23 5.09 3.31
C LYS A 39 -5.03 4.16 3.41
N ILE A 40 -3.83 4.72 3.61
CA ILE A 40 -2.61 3.94 3.77
C ILE A 40 -2.72 3.01 4.97
N GLU A 41 -3.12 3.55 6.11
CA GLU A 41 -3.27 2.76 7.33
C GLU A 41 -4.29 1.64 7.15
N TYR A 42 -5.44 1.97 6.58
CA TYR A 42 -6.48 0.98 6.34
C TYR A 42 -6.00 -0.13 5.40
N LEU A 43 -5.40 0.26 4.27
CA LEU A 43 -4.91 -0.72 3.30
C LEU A 43 -3.82 -1.60 3.90
N TYR A 44 -2.91 -1.02 4.70
CA TYR A 44 -1.90 -1.79 5.39
C TYR A 44 -2.54 -2.88 6.26
N ARG A 45 -3.53 -2.50 7.08
CA ARG A 45 -4.20 -3.45 7.95
C ARG A 45 -4.94 -4.53 7.18
N LEU A 46 -5.61 -4.15 6.09
CA LEU A 46 -6.32 -5.11 5.25
C LEU A 46 -5.37 -6.12 4.62
N LEU A 47 -4.27 -5.65 4.07
CA LEU A 47 -3.31 -6.53 3.41
C LEU A 47 -2.59 -7.44 4.40
N VAL A 48 -2.32 -6.97 5.61
CA VAL A 48 -1.77 -7.82 6.67
C VAL A 48 -2.79 -8.88 7.08
N HIS A 49 -4.05 -8.49 7.23
CA HIS A 49 -5.13 -9.42 7.58
C HIS A 49 -5.26 -10.52 6.52
N ASP A 50 -5.15 -10.18 5.26
CA ASP A 50 -5.24 -11.13 4.16
C ASP A 50 -3.91 -11.86 3.89
N LYS A 51 -2.89 -11.61 4.72
CA LYS A 51 -1.56 -12.26 4.63
C LYS A 51 -0.83 -11.96 3.32
N LEU A 52 -1.14 -10.83 2.70
CA LEU A 52 -0.47 -10.40 1.47
C LEU A 52 0.84 -9.66 1.75
N ILE A 53 0.96 -9.06 2.94
CA ILE A 53 2.21 -8.43 3.39
C ILE A 53 2.47 -8.84 4.84
N GLN A 54 3.73 -8.75 5.23
CA GLN A 54 4.14 -9.06 6.60
C GLN A 54 3.84 -7.88 7.53
N PRO A 55 3.33 -8.12 8.75
CA PRO A 55 3.11 -7.03 9.69
C PRO A 55 4.42 -6.43 10.17
N LEU A 56 4.39 -5.12 10.44
CA LEU A 56 5.52 -4.42 11.04
C LEU A 56 5.59 -4.72 12.53
N ALA A 57 6.81 -4.71 13.08
CA ALA A 57 7.00 -4.78 14.52
C ALA A 57 6.40 -3.54 15.19
N LYS A 58 6.00 -3.66 16.47
CA LYS A 58 5.36 -2.57 17.20
C LYS A 58 6.19 -1.29 17.19
N ASP A 59 7.50 -1.40 17.33
CA ASP A 59 8.41 -0.26 17.36
C ASP A 59 8.67 0.31 15.95
N GLN A 60 8.20 -0.35 14.91
CA GLN A 60 8.36 0.10 13.53
C GLN A 60 7.03 0.50 12.88
N LEU A 61 5.94 0.50 13.65
CA LEU A 61 4.63 0.91 13.15
C LEU A 61 4.58 2.42 12.99
N SER A 62 4.82 2.88 11.76
CA SER A 62 4.75 4.29 11.40
C SER A 62 4.25 4.43 9.98
N LEU A 63 3.73 5.61 9.64
CA LEU A 63 3.25 5.87 8.28
C LEU A 63 4.34 5.64 7.22
N PRO A 64 5.58 6.16 7.39
CA PRO A 64 6.62 5.88 6.40
C PRO A 64 6.87 4.40 6.17
N ASN A 65 6.87 3.61 7.24
CA ASN A 65 7.09 2.17 7.11
C ASN A 65 5.89 1.46 6.46
N MET A 66 4.66 1.89 6.77
CA MET A 66 3.47 1.39 6.10
C MET A 66 3.50 1.70 4.61
N LYS A 67 3.87 2.94 4.24
CA LYS A 67 4.02 3.34 2.84
C LYS A 67 5.03 2.46 2.13
N HIS A 68 6.16 2.18 2.77
CA HIS A 68 7.19 1.32 2.20
C HIS A 68 6.67 -0.09 1.94
N LYS A 69 5.92 -0.65 2.89
CA LYS A 69 5.31 -1.98 2.71
C LYS A 69 4.34 -1.99 1.54
N LEU A 70 3.50 -0.96 1.44
CA LEU A 70 2.55 -0.86 0.33
C LEU A 70 3.28 -0.71 -1.01
N ALA A 71 4.35 0.08 -1.06
CA ALA A 71 5.14 0.26 -2.27
C ALA A 71 5.75 -1.08 -2.73
N ILE A 72 6.29 -1.86 -1.81
CA ILE A 72 6.82 -3.19 -2.12
C ILE A 72 5.71 -4.10 -2.65
N TRP A 73 4.56 -4.08 -1.99
CA TRP A 73 3.44 -4.91 -2.41
C TRP A 73 2.99 -4.58 -3.83
N VAL A 74 2.77 -3.30 -4.12
CA VAL A 74 2.28 -2.92 -5.44
C VAL A 74 3.33 -3.16 -6.53
N SER A 75 4.62 -3.02 -6.20
CA SER A 75 5.67 -3.28 -7.18
C SER A 75 5.62 -4.71 -7.69
N ARG A 76 5.16 -5.65 -6.87
CA ARG A 76 4.99 -7.05 -7.25
C ARG A 76 3.73 -7.29 -8.09
N GLN A 77 2.78 -6.34 -8.07
CA GLN A 77 1.57 -6.42 -8.88
C GLN A 77 1.75 -5.82 -10.27
N LEU A 78 2.83 -5.08 -10.50
CA LEU A 78 3.10 -4.42 -11.77
C LEU A 78 3.95 -5.31 -12.67
N PRO A 79 3.82 -5.17 -14.03
CA PRO A 79 4.72 -5.87 -14.95
C PRO A 79 6.17 -5.48 -14.70
N LYS A 80 7.10 -6.38 -14.97
CA LYS A 80 8.53 -6.15 -14.75
C LYS A 80 9.08 -4.95 -15.52
N ASP A 81 8.50 -4.66 -16.66
CA ASP A 81 8.90 -3.55 -17.54
C ASP A 81 8.15 -2.26 -17.25
N HIS A 82 7.36 -2.22 -16.16
CA HIS A 82 6.61 -1.02 -15.81
C HIS A 82 7.57 0.14 -15.49
N PRO A 83 7.27 1.37 -15.98
CA PRO A 83 8.17 2.52 -15.77
C PRO A 83 8.51 2.78 -14.32
N LEU A 84 7.59 2.52 -13.39
CA LEU A 84 7.84 2.76 -11.96
C LEU A 84 8.82 1.77 -11.34
N LEU A 85 9.17 0.69 -12.04
CA LEU A 85 10.11 -0.32 -11.57
C LEU A 85 11.51 -0.13 -12.16
N GLN A 86 11.70 0.85 -13.02
CA GLN A 86 12.99 1.12 -13.66
C GLN A 86 13.78 2.22 -12.98
#